data_b0f55c412bbf0c524939c27d11621eef
#
_entry.id   b0f55c412bbf0c524939c27d11621eef
#
_cell.length_a   1.000
_cell.length_b   1.000
_cell.length_c   1.000
_cell.angle_alpha   90.00
_cell.angle_beta   90.00
_cell.angle_gamma   90.00
#
_symmetry.space_group_name_H-M   'P 1'
#
loop_
_entity.id
_entity.type
_entity.pdbx_description
1 polymer ?
#
loop_
_entity_poly.entity_id
_entity_poly.type
_entity_poly.pdbx_seq_one_letter_code
_entity_poly.pdbx_strand_id
1 'polypeptide(L)'
;MSVSDASRPSQHSRALSPLPAAETHCFAIRADAMPGMMSRVLELFAKRNLVPTRWHSDVIVAPARDGGHTTLHIDIQMEGMEAELAAYVARCLRQIYGVDSVLTSTKTAG
;
A
#
# COMPACT_ATOMS: atom_id res chain seq x y z
N MET A 1 5.57 -33.84 13.92
CA MET A 1 5.87 -33.16 13.75
C MET A 1 6.06 -32.59 13.29
N SER A 2 5.92 -32.62 13.47
CA SER A 2 6.16 -31.72 13.20
C SER A 2 6.36 -31.12 12.61
N VAL A 3 6.07 -31.04 12.47
CA VAL A 3 6.39 -30.17 12.03
C VAL A 3 6.50 -29.50 11.88
N SER A 4 6.24 -29.51 11.99
CA SER A 4 6.58 -28.62 11.99
C SER A 4 7.12 -28.10 11.98
N ASP A 5 7.16 -28.27 12.17
CA ASP A 5 7.89 -27.59 12.21
C ASP A 5 8.57 -27.17 11.66
N ALA A 6 8.38 -27.42 11.48
CA ALA A 6 9.12 -26.79 11.02
C ALA A 6 9.25 -26.11 10.29
N SER A 7 8.84 -26.04 10.20
CA SER A 7 9.06 -25.14 9.67
C SER A 7 8.97 -24.38 9.77
N ARG A 8 8.71 -24.35 10.38
CA ARG A 8 8.84 -23.34 10.54
C ARG A 8 9.59 -22.97 10.88
N PRO A 9 9.91 -23.06 11.18
CA PRO A 9 10.73 -22.37 11.60
C PRO A 9 11.14 -21.92 11.65
N SER A 10 10.99 -21.97 11.91
CA SER A 10 11.45 -21.34 12.12
C SER A 10 11.71 -20.82 12.14
N GLN A 11 11.56 -20.80 12.29
CA GLN A 11 11.94 -20.06 12.37
C GLN A 11 12.49 -19.77 12.76
N HIS A 12 12.59 -19.96 13.03
CA HIS A 12 13.37 -19.35 13.33
C HIS A 12 14.11 -19.04 13.59
N SER A 13 14.05 -19.29 14.20
CA SER A 13 14.78 -18.64 14.53
C SER A 13 15.69 -18.33 14.02
N ARG A 14 15.97 -17.90 13.80
CA ARG A 14 16.85 -17.37 13.37
C ARG A 14 17.49 -16.48 13.98
N ALA A 15 18.36 -16.77 14.63
CA ALA A 15 18.85 -15.76 15.32
C ALA A 15 19.33 -14.83 14.53
N LEU A 16 18.81 -14.02 14.47
CA LEU A 16 19.11 -13.16 13.59
C LEU A 16 19.68 -12.03 14.20
N SER A 17 20.59 -11.45 13.60
CA SER A 17 20.90 -10.10 13.93
C SER A 17 19.61 -9.38 13.94
N PRO A 18 19.41 -8.50 14.86
CA PRO A 18 18.20 -7.77 14.91
C PRO A 18 18.00 -7.07 13.60
N LEU A 19 16.97 -7.44 12.94
CA LEU A 19 16.59 -6.71 11.78
C LEU A 19 16.20 -5.33 12.20
N PRO A 20 16.45 -4.34 11.38
CA PRO A 20 15.92 -3.03 11.68
C PRO A 20 14.41 -3.19 11.86
N ALA A 21 13.83 -2.39 12.71
CA ALA A 21 12.42 -2.42 12.93
C ALA A 21 11.73 -2.37 11.59
N ALA A 22 10.79 -3.26 11.37
CA ALA A 22 10.09 -3.31 10.11
C ALA A 22 9.37 -2.00 9.92
N GLU A 23 9.57 -1.40 8.76
CA GLU A 23 8.90 -0.17 8.42
C GLU A 23 7.61 -0.48 7.69
N THR A 24 6.61 0.33 7.94
CA THR A 24 5.38 0.28 7.20
C THR A 24 5.41 1.41 6.19
N HIS A 25 5.27 1.07 4.94
CA HIS A 25 5.19 2.07 3.88
C HIS A 25 3.73 2.42 3.64
N CYS A 26 3.46 3.71 3.59
CA CYS A 26 2.10 4.21 3.44
C CYS A 26 1.99 4.95 2.11
N PHE A 27 0.89 4.71 1.43
CA PHE A 27 0.59 5.38 0.15
C PHE A 27 -0.75 6.09 0.31
N ALA A 28 -0.75 7.40 0.14
CA ALA A 28 -1.98 8.19 0.17
C ALA A 28 -2.27 8.61 -1.26
N ILE A 29 -3.31 8.03 -1.85
CA ILE A 29 -3.64 8.21 -3.24
C ILE A 29 -4.88 9.08 -3.37
N ARG A 30 -4.82 10.04 -4.27
CA ARG A 30 -6.00 10.82 -4.66
C ARG A 30 -6.23 10.61 -6.13
N ALA A 31 -7.45 10.25 -6.47
CA ALA A 31 -7.78 9.85 -7.83
C ALA A 31 -9.22 10.23 -8.14
N ASP A 32 -9.54 10.18 -9.41
CA ASP A 32 -10.93 10.35 -9.84
C ASP A 32 -11.75 9.18 -9.31
N ALA A 33 -12.96 9.48 -8.85
CA ALA A 33 -13.85 8.44 -8.33
C ALA A 33 -14.55 7.73 -9.49
N MET A 34 -13.79 6.97 -10.25
CA MET A 34 -14.30 6.21 -11.37
C MET A 34 -14.52 4.77 -10.98
N PRO A 35 -15.56 4.13 -11.53
CA PRO A 35 -15.69 2.68 -11.35
C PRO A 35 -14.43 2.01 -11.87
N GLY A 36 -13.91 1.09 -11.16
CA GLY A 36 -12.69 0.39 -11.57
C GLY A 36 -11.39 1.02 -11.09
N MET A 37 -11.42 2.22 -10.54
CA MET A 37 -10.17 2.83 -10.04
C MET A 37 -9.55 1.98 -8.93
N MET A 38 -10.36 1.56 -7.96
CA MET A 38 -9.83 0.72 -6.89
C MET A 38 -9.28 -0.59 -7.40
N SER A 39 -9.94 -1.18 -8.41
CA SER A 39 -9.45 -2.42 -9.01
C SER A 39 -8.11 -2.23 -9.69
N ARG A 40 -7.92 -1.12 -10.38
CA ARG A 40 -6.64 -0.86 -11.04
C ARG A 40 -5.52 -0.69 -10.04
N VAL A 41 -5.80 0.02 -8.96
CA VAL A 41 -4.82 0.22 -7.90
C VAL A 41 -4.48 -1.12 -7.25
N LEU A 42 -5.49 -1.89 -6.89
CA LEU A 42 -5.28 -3.17 -6.24
C LEU A 42 -4.54 -4.14 -7.15
N GLU A 43 -4.86 -4.13 -8.44
CA GLU A 43 -4.22 -5.01 -9.41
C GLU A 43 -2.71 -4.75 -9.48
N LEU A 44 -2.30 -3.51 -9.33
CA LEU A 44 -0.90 -3.17 -9.36
C LEU A 44 -0.14 -3.90 -8.25
N PHE A 45 -0.74 -4.01 -7.08
CA PHE A 45 -0.15 -4.77 -5.98
C PHE A 45 -0.25 -6.27 -6.25
N ALA A 46 -1.40 -6.73 -6.71
CA ALA A 46 -1.64 -8.15 -6.92
C ALA A 46 -0.68 -8.74 -7.94
N LYS A 47 -0.40 -8.03 -9.01
CA LYS A 47 0.52 -8.51 -10.05
C LYS A 47 1.94 -8.71 -9.53
N ARG A 48 2.28 -8.07 -8.44
CA ARG A 48 3.61 -8.16 -7.84
C ARG A 48 3.63 -9.02 -6.59
N ASN A 49 2.56 -9.79 -6.40
CA ASN A 49 2.41 -10.66 -5.24
C ASN A 49 2.47 -9.88 -3.93
N LEU A 50 1.96 -8.66 -3.96
CA LEU A 50 1.92 -7.81 -2.78
C LEU A 50 0.50 -7.75 -2.25
N VAL A 51 0.37 -7.90 -0.94
CA VAL A 51 -0.92 -7.83 -0.28
C VAL A 51 -0.89 -6.66 0.69
N PRO A 52 -1.67 -5.61 0.45
CA PRO A 52 -1.71 -4.51 1.41
C PRO A 52 -2.16 -5.01 2.78
N THR A 53 -1.48 -4.56 3.82
CA THR A 53 -1.86 -4.95 5.18
C THR A 53 -3.02 -4.10 5.68
N ARG A 54 -3.24 -2.96 5.06
CA ARG A 54 -4.36 -2.10 5.39
C ARG A 54 -4.79 -1.34 4.14
N TRP A 55 -6.07 -1.27 3.95
CA TRP A 55 -6.67 -0.53 2.84
C TRP A 55 -7.86 0.24 3.38
N HIS A 56 -7.88 1.54 3.15
CA HIS A 56 -9.00 2.38 3.52
C HIS A 56 -9.30 3.33 2.38
N SER A 57 -10.54 3.45 2.01
CA SER A 57 -10.90 4.36 0.93
C SER A 57 -12.14 5.16 1.29
N ASP A 58 -12.16 6.41 0.82
CA ASP A 58 -13.27 7.31 1.02
C ASP A 58 -13.56 8.04 -0.29
N VAL A 59 -14.82 8.30 -0.52
CA VAL A 59 -15.24 9.15 -1.63
C VAL A 59 -15.56 10.53 -1.05
N ILE A 60 -14.88 11.54 -1.56
CA ILE A 60 -15.03 12.91 -1.08
C ILE A 60 -15.71 13.72 -2.17
N VAL A 61 -16.78 14.41 -1.82
CA VAL A 61 -17.49 15.27 -2.76
C VAL A 61 -17.15 16.71 -2.42
N ALA A 62 -16.57 17.43 -3.37
CA ALA A 62 -16.24 18.83 -3.17
C ALA A 62 -17.53 19.64 -3.10
N PRO A 63 -17.54 20.76 -2.34
CA PRO A 63 -18.72 21.62 -2.31
C PRO A 63 -19.04 22.13 -3.70
N ALA A 64 -20.31 22.46 -3.93
CA ALA A 64 -20.75 22.95 -5.23
C ALA A 64 -19.97 24.20 -5.65
N ARG A 65 -19.60 25.05 -4.68
CA ARG A 65 -18.81 26.25 -4.97
C ARG A 65 -17.40 25.94 -5.48
N ASP A 66 -16.92 24.73 -5.21
CA ASP A 66 -15.61 24.28 -5.67
C ASP A 66 -15.73 23.29 -6.81
N GLY A 67 -16.85 23.29 -7.52
CA GLY A 67 -17.03 22.46 -8.70
C GLY A 67 -17.80 21.18 -8.47
N GLY A 68 -18.03 20.79 -7.23
CA GLY A 68 -18.86 19.62 -6.93
C GLY A 68 -18.32 18.28 -7.40
N HIS A 69 -17.04 18.23 -7.83
CA HIS A 69 -16.50 16.96 -8.36
C HIS A 69 -16.14 16.00 -7.22
N THR A 70 -16.05 14.75 -7.58
CA THR A 70 -15.89 13.67 -6.65
C THR A 70 -14.48 13.10 -6.76
N THR A 71 -13.84 12.95 -5.62
CA THR A 71 -12.47 12.44 -5.54
C THR A 71 -12.45 11.19 -4.69
N LEU A 72 -11.65 10.23 -5.10
CA LEU A 72 -11.44 9.01 -4.33
C LEU A 72 -10.13 9.12 -3.58
N HIS A 73 -10.17 8.94 -2.27
CA HIS A 73 -8.96 8.92 -1.44
C HIS A 73 -8.73 7.48 -1.01
N ILE A 74 -7.54 6.97 -1.27
CA ILE A 74 -7.18 5.61 -0.88
C ILE A 74 -5.93 5.65 -0.04
N ASP A 75 -6.00 5.09 1.16
CA ASP A 75 -4.84 4.96 2.03
C ASP A 75 -4.45 3.51 2.12
N ILE A 76 -3.22 3.20 1.74
CA ILE A 76 -2.73 1.83 1.70
C ILE A 76 -1.50 1.73 2.59
N GLN A 77 -1.41 0.66 3.36
CA GLN A 77 -0.22 0.38 4.15
C GLN A 77 0.34 -0.98 3.76
N MET A 78 1.67 -1.04 3.67
CA MET A 78 2.41 -2.25 3.34
C MET A 78 3.50 -2.45 4.38
N GLU A 79 3.48 -3.59 5.04
CA GLU A 79 4.53 -3.91 6.01
C GLU A 79 5.60 -4.76 5.36
N GLY A 80 6.84 -4.55 5.80
CA GLY A 80 7.93 -5.39 5.35
C GLY A 80 8.43 -5.12 3.94
N MET A 81 7.97 -4.05 3.31
CA MET A 81 8.38 -3.72 1.96
C MET A 81 9.67 -2.94 1.99
N GLU A 82 10.59 -3.25 1.07
CA GLU A 82 11.81 -2.48 0.97
C GLU A 82 11.54 -1.12 0.35
N ALA A 83 12.37 -0.15 0.74
CA ALA A 83 12.17 1.23 0.30
C ALA A 83 12.21 1.39 -1.23
N GLU A 84 13.10 0.65 -1.89
CA GLU A 84 13.19 0.74 -3.35
C GLU A 84 11.94 0.23 -4.03
N LEU A 85 11.38 -0.85 -3.51
CA LEU A 85 10.14 -1.38 -4.06
C LEU A 85 8.99 -0.42 -3.81
N ALA A 86 8.95 0.18 -2.63
CA ALA A 86 7.92 1.16 -2.32
C ALA A 86 7.98 2.35 -3.27
N ALA A 87 9.19 2.83 -3.56
CA ALA A 87 9.36 3.93 -4.50
C ALA A 87 8.92 3.54 -5.91
N TYR A 88 9.22 2.32 -6.31
CA TYR A 88 8.80 1.83 -7.62
C TYR A 88 7.28 1.74 -7.71
N VAL A 89 6.66 1.18 -6.67
CA VAL A 89 5.20 1.07 -6.63
C VAL A 89 4.56 2.44 -6.71
N ALA A 90 5.11 3.42 -5.98
CA ALA A 90 4.58 4.78 -6.03
C ALA A 90 4.65 5.36 -7.44
N ARG A 91 5.76 5.14 -8.15
CA ARG A 91 5.88 5.61 -9.53
C ARG A 91 4.82 4.97 -10.42
N CYS A 92 4.60 3.68 -10.25
CA CYS A 92 3.59 2.98 -11.03
C CYS A 92 2.17 3.49 -10.73
N LEU A 93 1.90 3.75 -9.45
CA LEU A 93 0.60 4.29 -9.05
C LEU A 93 0.35 5.64 -9.70
N ARG A 94 1.38 6.48 -9.77
CA ARG A 94 1.25 7.81 -10.37
C ARG A 94 0.96 7.77 -11.87
N GLN A 95 1.24 6.65 -12.50
CA GLN A 95 1.01 6.49 -13.94
C GLN A 95 -0.37 5.95 -14.27
N ILE A 96 -1.15 5.56 -13.29
CA ILE A 96 -2.50 5.09 -13.54
C ILE A 96 -3.36 6.28 -13.97
N TYR A 97 -4.06 6.13 -15.09
CA TYR A 97 -4.93 7.19 -15.57
C TYR A 97 -6.00 7.50 -14.54
N GLY A 98 -6.16 8.77 -14.23
CA GLY A 98 -7.13 9.21 -13.23
C GLY A 98 -6.55 9.37 -11.83
N VAL A 99 -5.30 8.96 -11.61
CA VAL A 99 -4.64 9.22 -10.34
C VAL A 99 -4.02 10.62 -10.37
N ASP A 100 -4.42 11.45 -9.43
CA ASP A 100 -3.95 12.84 -9.37
C ASP A 100 -2.66 12.97 -8.58
N SER A 101 -2.56 12.26 -7.47
CA SER A 101 -1.36 12.35 -6.64
C SER A 101 -1.19 11.09 -5.81
N VAL A 102 0.06 10.80 -5.49
CA VAL A 102 0.43 9.72 -4.58
C VAL A 102 1.48 10.27 -3.63
N LEU A 103 1.14 10.33 -2.37
CA LEU A 103 2.08 10.74 -1.34
C LEU A 103 2.52 9.50 -0.60
N THR A 104 3.82 9.41 -0.34
CA THR A 104 4.37 8.26 0.36
C THR A 104 4.95 8.71 1.69
N SER A 105 4.87 7.82 2.67
CA SER A 105 5.48 8.04 3.96
C SER A 105 5.81 6.69 4.57
N THR A 106 6.59 6.72 5.63
CA THR A 106 6.91 5.50 6.36
C THR A 106 6.63 5.74 7.83
N LYS A 107 6.28 4.67 8.52
CA LYS A 107 6.19 4.72 9.96
C LYS A 107 6.85 3.48 10.52
N THR A 108 7.53 3.65 11.61
CA THR A 108 8.21 2.55 12.29
C THR A 108 7.19 1.84 13.15
N ALA A 109 7.20 0.52 13.09
CA ALA A 109 6.38 -0.25 13.99
C ALA A 109 6.92 -0.05 15.37
N GLY A 110 6.11 0.39 16.25
CA GLY A 110 6.68 0.69 17.53
C GLY A 110 5.81 0.47 18.66
#